data_c658df635b9384eac7621984d2a9f691
#
_entry.id   c658df635b9384eac7621984d2a9f691
#
_cell.length_a   1.000
_cell.length_b   1.000
_cell.length_c   1.000
_cell.angle_alpha   90.00
_cell.angle_beta   90.00
_cell.angle_gamma   90.00
#
_symmetry.space_group_name_H-M   'P 1'
#
loop_
_entity.id
_entity.type
_entity.pdbx_description
1 polymer ?
#
loop_
_entity_poly.entity_id
_entity_poly.type
_entity_poly.pdbx_seq_one_letter_code
_entity_poly.pdbx_strand_id
1 'polypeptide(L)'
;DNFEISTDKADNLKKLKNLILNLKNCSLKSSATNMVFSDGNPKSKIMLVGEAPVSNEDQEGLPFVGRAGVLLDKMLASINLDRKSVYISNIINYRPPENRRPTDEEMNRYLPFIKKHIEIIAPKILILLGSTAMNALIGNDVVISKVRGQWIEKEFGKCKTSVIVTFHPAFLMRQPTQKKL
;
A
#
# COMPACT_ATOMS: atom_id res chain seq x y z
N ASP A 1 -17.46 -9.15 9.22
CA ASP A 1 -16.56 -9.86 10.12
C ASP A 1 -15.32 -9.02 10.39
N ASN A 2 -15.32 -8.39 11.51
CA ASN A 2 -14.25 -7.53 11.99
C ASN A 2 -13.69 -8.11 13.30
N PHE A 3 -12.51 -7.68 13.71
CA PHE A 3 -11.90 -8.08 14.98
C PHE A 3 -11.34 -6.86 15.70
N GLU A 4 -11.25 -6.93 17.02
CA GLU A 4 -10.59 -5.89 17.80
C GLU A 4 -9.06 -6.09 17.75
N ILE A 5 -8.35 -4.97 17.60
CA ILE A 5 -6.89 -4.98 17.60
C ILE A 5 -6.42 -5.20 19.05
N SER A 6 -5.65 -6.26 19.24
CA SER A 6 -5.00 -6.59 20.51
C SER A 6 -3.59 -5.98 20.59
N THR A 7 -2.88 -6.26 21.67
CA THR A 7 -1.48 -5.84 21.84
C THR A 7 -0.49 -6.70 21.03
N ASP A 8 -0.92 -7.87 20.52
CA ASP A 8 -0.09 -8.76 19.71
C ASP A 8 -0.20 -8.40 18.22
N LYS A 9 0.76 -7.67 17.73
CA LYS A 9 0.80 -7.21 16.33
C LYS A 9 0.84 -8.38 15.34
N ALA A 10 1.62 -9.42 15.61
CA ALA A 10 1.71 -10.58 14.72
C ALA A 10 0.37 -11.32 14.60
N ASP A 11 -0.36 -11.46 15.70
CA ASP A 11 -1.68 -12.06 15.72
C ASP A 11 -2.70 -11.20 14.96
N ASN A 12 -2.66 -9.90 15.15
CA ASN A 12 -3.52 -8.95 14.42
C ASN A 12 -3.30 -9.02 12.91
N LEU A 13 -2.05 -9.08 12.45
CA LEU A 13 -1.72 -9.22 11.03
C LEU A 13 -2.21 -10.55 10.47
N LYS A 14 -2.07 -11.64 11.23
CA LYS A 14 -2.58 -12.96 10.82
C LYS A 14 -4.10 -12.95 10.65
N LYS A 15 -4.82 -12.34 11.59
CA LYS A 15 -6.29 -12.21 11.52
C LYS A 15 -6.71 -11.38 10.31
N LEU A 16 -6.06 -10.24 10.06
CA LEU A 16 -6.35 -9.41 8.90
C LEU A 16 -6.10 -10.16 7.59
N LYS A 17 -4.95 -10.83 7.49
CA LYS A 17 -4.60 -11.63 6.32
C LYS A 17 -5.66 -12.71 6.05
N ASN A 18 -6.13 -13.40 7.08
CA ASN A 18 -7.16 -14.42 6.97
C ASN A 18 -8.51 -13.83 6.52
N LEU A 19 -8.90 -12.64 6.99
CA LEU A 19 -10.10 -11.97 6.52
C LEU A 19 -10.04 -11.71 5.02
N ILE A 20 -8.91 -11.22 4.51
CA ILE A 20 -8.72 -10.94 3.08
C ILE A 20 -8.71 -12.25 2.28
N LEU A 21 -8.02 -13.29 2.76
CA LEU A 21 -7.99 -14.60 2.12
C LEU A 21 -9.37 -15.24 2.01
N ASN A 22 -10.24 -15.00 2.97
CA ASN A 22 -11.57 -15.59 3.06
C ASN A 22 -12.68 -14.70 2.48
N LEU A 23 -12.33 -13.60 1.81
CA LEU A 23 -13.31 -12.75 1.12
C LEU A 23 -14.12 -13.56 0.13
N LYS A 24 -15.45 -13.44 0.23
CA LYS A 24 -16.41 -14.07 -0.70
C LYS A 24 -16.85 -13.07 -1.74
N ASN A 25 -17.27 -13.59 -2.91
CA ASN A 25 -17.76 -12.77 -4.02
C ASN A 25 -16.75 -11.68 -4.43
N CYS A 26 -15.48 -12.05 -4.47
CA CYS A 26 -14.38 -11.17 -4.85
C CYS A 26 -13.85 -11.60 -6.22
N SER A 27 -14.19 -10.83 -7.27
CA SER A 27 -13.76 -11.13 -8.64
C SER A 27 -12.24 -11.07 -8.81
N LEU A 28 -11.57 -10.14 -8.12
CA LEU A 28 -10.12 -10.03 -8.16
C LEU A 28 -9.43 -11.28 -7.61
N LYS A 29 -9.95 -11.82 -6.52
CA LYS A 29 -9.44 -13.06 -5.93
C LYS A 29 -9.55 -14.24 -6.90
N SER A 30 -10.64 -14.30 -7.66
CA SER A 30 -10.89 -15.37 -8.62
C SER A 30 -9.93 -15.33 -9.81
N SER A 31 -9.47 -14.16 -10.23
CA SER A 31 -8.59 -13.97 -11.38
C SER A 31 -7.11 -13.90 -11.04
N ALA A 32 -6.76 -13.68 -9.78
CA ALA A 32 -5.37 -13.59 -9.33
C ALA A 32 -4.78 -14.95 -8.99
N THR A 33 -3.46 -15.08 -9.09
CA THR A 33 -2.72 -16.28 -8.71
C THR A 33 -2.50 -16.33 -7.20
N ASN A 34 -2.05 -15.22 -6.62
CA ASN A 34 -1.73 -15.11 -5.19
C ASN A 34 -2.34 -13.88 -4.57
N MET A 35 -2.57 -13.96 -3.27
CA MET A 35 -2.77 -12.76 -2.48
C MET A 35 -1.41 -12.11 -2.20
N VAL A 36 -1.33 -10.80 -2.38
CA VAL A 36 -0.14 -9.99 -2.09
C VAL A 36 -0.44 -9.12 -0.87
N PHE A 37 0.04 -9.52 0.30
CA PHE A 37 -0.33 -8.86 1.55
C PHE A 37 0.64 -7.77 1.93
N SER A 38 1.90 -8.12 2.16
CA SER A 38 2.91 -7.17 2.62
C SER A 38 4.33 -7.71 2.46
N ASP A 39 5.31 -6.81 2.63
CA ASP A 39 6.73 -7.14 2.76
C ASP A 39 7.38 -6.16 3.74
N GLY A 40 8.53 -6.52 4.25
CA GLY A 40 9.31 -5.68 5.15
C GLY A 40 9.11 -6.01 6.63
N ASN A 41 9.41 -5.04 7.49
CA ASN A 41 9.44 -5.20 8.94
C ASN A 41 8.15 -4.65 9.57
N PRO A 42 7.28 -5.51 10.15
CA PRO A 42 6.04 -5.05 10.81
C PRO A 42 6.27 -4.10 12.00
N LYS A 43 7.46 -4.06 12.54
CA LYS A 43 7.84 -3.16 13.64
C LYS A 43 8.36 -1.81 13.16
N SER A 44 8.44 -1.60 11.84
CA SER A 44 8.91 -0.35 11.26
C SER A 44 8.00 0.83 11.63
N LYS A 45 8.61 1.99 11.79
CA LYS A 45 7.91 3.27 11.97
C LYS A 45 7.51 3.91 10.63
N ILE A 46 7.97 3.34 9.52
CA ILE A 46 7.72 3.83 8.16
C ILE A 46 6.95 2.76 7.38
N MET A 47 5.78 3.13 6.88
CA MET A 47 4.95 2.26 6.05
C MET A 47 4.73 2.91 4.68
N LEU A 48 4.86 2.11 3.62
CA LEU A 48 4.58 2.51 2.25
C LEU A 48 3.34 1.78 1.74
N VAL A 49 2.46 2.50 1.06
CA VAL A 49 1.24 1.94 0.48
C VAL A 49 1.12 2.37 -0.98
N GLY A 50 1.08 1.40 -1.87
CA GLY A 50 0.83 1.59 -3.30
C GLY A 50 -0.58 1.20 -3.70
N GLU A 51 -0.80 1.02 -5.01
CA GLU A 51 -2.11 0.75 -5.59
C GLU A 51 -2.52 -0.72 -5.49
N ALA A 52 -1.89 -1.56 -6.30
CA ALA A 52 -2.26 -2.97 -6.47
C ALA A 52 -1.09 -3.79 -7.02
N PRO A 53 -1.10 -5.12 -6.81
CA PRO A 53 -0.14 -6.00 -7.47
C PRO A 53 -0.31 -5.99 -8.99
N VAL A 54 0.79 -6.13 -9.71
CA VAL A 54 0.81 -6.47 -11.13
C VAL A 54 1.38 -7.88 -11.31
N SER A 55 1.73 -8.26 -12.54
CA SER A 55 2.05 -9.66 -12.89
C SER A 55 3.14 -10.28 -12.01
N ASN A 56 4.26 -9.58 -11.81
CA ASN A 56 5.39 -10.12 -11.04
C ASN A 56 5.02 -10.30 -9.57
N GLU A 57 4.34 -9.33 -8.99
CA GLU A 57 3.87 -9.40 -7.60
C GLU A 57 2.88 -10.54 -7.39
N ASP A 58 1.97 -10.72 -8.35
CA ASP A 58 1.00 -11.81 -8.33
C ASP A 58 1.67 -13.19 -8.38
N GLN A 59 2.75 -13.32 -9.16
CA GLN A 59 3.51 -14.57 -9.24
C GLN A 59 4.31 -14.86 -7.97
N GLU A 60 4.95 -13.85 -7.39
CA GLU A 60 5.83 -14.01 -6.23
C GLU A 60 5.10 -13.91 -4.88
N GLY A 61 3.91 -13.31 -4.85
CA GLY A 61 3.17 -13.08 -3.61
C GLY A 61 3.71 -11.94 -2.75
N LEU A 62 4.59 -11.10 -3.30
CA LEU A 62 5.22 -9.97 -2.60
C LEU A 62 4.98 -8.65 -3.33
N PRO A 63 4.80 -7.53 -2.60
CA PRO A 63 4.60 -6.22 -3.23
C PRO A 63 5.92 -5.65 -3.78
N PHE A 64 5.83 -4.90 -4.87
CA PHE A 64 6.94 -4.15 -5.46
C PHE A 64 8.18 -4.99 -5.76
N VAL A 65 8.00 -6.09 -6.49
CA VAL A 65 9.10 -7.00 -6.89
C VAL A 65 9.46 -6.89 -8.38
N GLY A 66 8.64 -6.20 -9.20
CA GLY A 66 8.93 -5.97 -10.61
C GLY A 66 9.86 -4.75 -10.83
N ARG A 67 9.84 -4.20 -12.06
CA ARG A 67 10.70 -3.05 -12.43
C ARG A 67 10.44 -1.82 -11.56
N ALA A 68 9.16 -1.54 -11.25
CA ALA A 68 8.80 -0.46 -10.34
C ALA A 68 9.34 -0.71 -8.93
N GLY A 69 9.36 -1.96 -8.50
CA GLY A 69 9.95 -2.36 -7.21
C GLY A 69 11.46 -2.15 -7.14
N VAL A 70 12.18 -2.41 -8.24
CA VAL A 70 13.62 -2.11 -8.32
C VAL A 70 13.87 -0.61 -8.16
N LEU A 71 13.05 0.22 -8.81
CA LEU A 71 13.16 1.68 -8.64
C LEU A 71 12.84 2.09 -7.20
N LEU A 72 11.81 1.51 -6.58
CA LEU A 72 11.49 1.78 -5.17
C LEU A 72 12.67 1.46 -4.26
N ASP A 73 13.33 0.32 -4.47
CA ASP A 73 14.50 -0.07 -3.69
C ASP A 73 15.64 0.97 -3.82
N LYS A 74 15.85 1.51 -5.02
CA LYS A 74 16.83 2.59 -5.24
C LYS A 74 16.42 3.90 -4.57
N MET A 75 15.14 4.23 -4.59
CA MET A 75 14.60 5.41 -3.90
C MET A 75 14.81 5.29 -2.39
N LEU A 76 14.53 4.14 -1.82
CA LEU A 76 14.77 3.86 -0.40
C LEU A 76 16.27 3.96 -0.06
N ALA A 77 17.12 3.36 -0.88
CA ALA A 77 18.57 3.42 -0.68
C ALA A 77 19.10 4.86 -0.69
N SER A 78 18.51 5.75 -1.48
CA SER A 78 18.91 7.16 -1.55
C SER A 78 18.69 7.94 -0.25
N ILE A 79 17.85 7.43 0.64
CA ILE A 79 17.60 7.99 1.97
C ILE A 79 18.01 7.03 3.09
N ASN A 80 18.96 6.14 2.79
CA ASN A 80 19.54 5.16 3.71
C ASN A 80 18.54 4.17 4.30
N LEU A 81 17.52 3.81 3.51
CA LEU A 81 16.53 2.80 3.87
C LEU A 81 16.63 1.60 2.92
N ASP A 82 16.09 0.47 3.36
CA ASP A 82 15.90 -0.73 2.54
C ASP A 82 14.56 -1.39 2.88
N ARG A 83 14.23 -2.49 2.20
CA ARG A 83 12.98 -3.21 2.46
C ARG A 83 12.86 -3.75 3.88
N LYS A 84 13.97 -4.00 4.57
CA LYS A 84 13.99 -4.54 5.94
C LYS A 84 13.75 -3.45 6.98
N SER A 85 13.96 -2.18 6.62
CA SER A 85 13.77 -1.04 7.51
C SER A 85 12.40 -0.38 7.36
N VAL A 86 11.58 -0.79 6.39
CA VAL A 86 10.23 -0.26 6.14
C VAL A 86 9.22 -1.41 6.10
N TYR A 87 7.93 -1.07 6.07
CA TYR A 87 6.83 -2.01 5.84
C TYR A 87 6.07 -1.58 4.60
N ILE A 88 5.79 -2.51 3.69
CA ILE A 88 5.24 -2.21 2.37
C ILE A 88 3.96 -3.00 2.15
N SER A 89 2.90 -2.32 1.65
CA SER A 89 1.66 -2.95 1.23
C SER A 89 1.03 -2.16 0.08
N ASN A 90 -0.16 -2.58 -0.34
CA ASN A 90 -0.98 -1.91 -1.35
C ASN A 90 -2.41 -1.77 -0.84
N ILE A 91 -3.18 -0.86 -1.43
CA ILE A 91 -4.62 -0.74 -1.16
C ILE A 91 -5.33 -2.05 -1.50
N ILE A 92 -5.04 -2.61 -2.68
CA ILE A 92 -5.62 -3.83 -3.21
C ILE A 92 -4.62 -4.98 -3.04
N ASN A 93 -5.10 -6.14 -2.57
CA ASN A 93 -4.25 -7.30 -2.27
C ASN A 93 -4.26 -8.37 -3.35
N TYR A 94 -5.06 -8.21 -4.39
CA TYR A 94 -5.14 -9.13 -5.53
C TYR A 94 -4.98 -8.37 -6.84
N ARG A 95 -4.22 -8.97 -7.77
CA ARG A 95 -3.96 -8.36 -9.08
C ARG A 95 -5.25 -8.18 -9.89
N PRO A 96 -5.57 -6.96 -10.33
CA PRO A 96 -6.64 -6.76 -11.32
C PRO A 96 -6.28 -7.43 -12.67
N PRO A 97 -7.27 -7.97 -13.40
CA PRO A 97 -7.04 -8.57 -14.71
C PRO A 97 -6.26 -7.63 -15.65
N GLU A 98 -5.29 -8.17 -16.37
CA GLU A 98 -4.49 -7.42 -17.36
C GLU A 98 -3.75 -6.20 -16.78
N ASN A 99 -3.46 -6.21 -15.48
CA ASN A 99 -2.82 -5.10 -14.77
C ASN A 99 -3.60 -3.78 -14.87
N ARG A 100 -4.91 -3.84 -15.10
CA ARG A 100 -5.74 -2.64 -15.17
C ARG A 100 -5.78 -1.92 -13.82
N ARG A 101 -6.15 -0.66 -13.86
CA ARG A 101 -6.41 0.10 -12.64
C ARG A 101 -7.61 -0.48 -11.89
N PRO A 102 -7.57 -0.56 -10.54
CA PRO A 102 -8.75 -0.96 -9.76
C PRO A 102 -9.93 -0.01 -9.98
N THR A 103 -11.14 -0.56 -9.97
CA THR A 103 -12.37 0.25 -10.00
C THR A 103 -12.63 0.89 -8.64
N ASP A 104 -13.49 1.92 -8.62
CA ASP A 104 -13.89 2.57 -7.37
C ASP A 104 -14.61 1.58 -6.43
N GLU A 105 -15.41 0.68 -6.96
CA GLU A 105 -16.08 -0.36 -6.19
C GLU A 105 -15.07 -1.30 -5.53
N GLU A 106 -14.07 -1.75 -6.30
CA GLU A 106 -12.97 -2.57 -5.77
C GLU A 106 -12.20 -1.83 -4.68
N MET A 107 -11.85 -0.57 -4.92
CA MET A 107 -11.16 0.27 -3.94
C MET A 107 -11.97 0.40 -2.64
N ASN A 108 -13.25 0.69 -2.75
CA ASN A 108 -14.14 0.83 -1.60
C ASN A 108 -14.25 -0.45 -0.78
N ARG A 109 -14.22 -1.59 -1.44
CA ARG A 109 -14.29 -2.89 -0.77
C ARG A 109 -13.04 -3.17 0.07
N TYR A 110 -11.86 -2.77 -0.41
CA TYR A 110 -10.59 -3.00 0.28
C TYR A 110 -10.21 -1.91 1.28
N LEU A 111 -10.82 -0.74 1.19
CA LEU A 111 -10.48 0.39 2.03
C LEU A 111 -10.52 0.10 3.53
N PRO A 112 -11.53 -0.61 4.09
CA PRO A 112 -11.53 -0.95 5.50
C PRO A 112 -10.34 -1.81 5.92
N PHE A 113 -9.87 -2.69 5.03
CA PHE A 113 -8.73 -3.57 5.33
C PHE A 113 -7.41 -2.80 5.37
N ILE A 114 -7.16 -1.90 4.41
CA ILE A 114 -5.93 -1.11 4.44
C ILE A 114 -5.92 -0.14 5.61
N LYS A 115 -7.05 0.46 5.97
CA LYS A 115 -7.14 1.31 7.16
C LYS A 115 -6.81 0.54 8.43
N LYS A 116 -7.33 -0.68 8.57
CA LYS A 116 -7.01 -1.56 9.70
C LYS A 116 -5.53 -1.99 9.66
N HIS A 117 -5.00 -2.28 8.50
CA HIS A 117 -3.60 -2.62 8.31
C HIS A 117 -2.67 -1.51 8.83
N ILE A 118 -2.97 -0.26 8.48
CA ILE A 118 -2.24 0.91 8.96
C ILE A 118 -2.36 1.04 10.48
N GLU A 119 -3.56 0.86 11.03
CA GLU A 119 -3.78 0.91 12.48
C GLU A 119 -2.96 -0.16 13.21
N ILE A 120 -2.88 -1.38 12.67
CA ILE A 120 -2.11 -2.49 13.26
C ILE A 120 -0.61 -2.17 13.25
N ILE A 121 -0.08 -1.71 12.13
CA ILE A 121 1.35 -1.36 12.01
C ILE A 121 1.68 -0.14 12.85
N ALA A 122 0.74 0.80 12.96
CA ALA A 122 0.89 2.05 13.71
C ALA A 122 2.17 2.81 13.33
N PRO A 123 2.40 3.10 12.03
CA PRO A 123 3.59 3.81 11.62
C PRO A 123 3.55 5.27 12.09
N LYS A 124 4.72 5.86 12.33
CA LYS A 124 4.84 7.30 12.55
C LYS A 124 4.80 8.07 11.24
N ILE A 125 5.27 7.45 10.16
CA ILE A 125 5.32 8.01 8.81
C ILE A 125 4.63 7.04 7.87
N LEU A 126 3.67 7.55 7.09
CA LEU A 126 2.97 6.83 6.05
C LEU A 126 3.27 7.47 4.69
N ILE A 127 3.88 6.72 3.80
CA ILE A 127 4.21 7.18 2.45
C ILE A 127 3.22 6.58 1.47
N LEU A 128 2.43 7.42 0.81
CA LEU A 128 1.47 7.01 -0.21
C LEU A 128 2.11 7.14 -1.59
N LEU A 129 2.16 6.03 -2.32
CA LEU A 129 2.80 5.92 -3.62
C LEU A 129 1.74 6.02 -4.72
N GLY A 130 1.55 7.23 -5.24
CA GLY A 130 0.68 7.51 -6.37
C GLY A 130 -0.71 8.02 -6.00
N SER A 131 -1.42 8.48 -7.04
CA SER A 131 -2.73 9.12 -6.88
C SER A 131 -3.82 8.19 -6.38
N THR A 132 -3.76 6.90 -6.73
CA THR A 132 -4.79 5.93 -6.28
C THR A 132 -4.75 5.75 -4.77
N ALA A 133 -3.56 5.54 -4.19
CA ALA A 133 -3.40 5.43 -2.74
C ALA A 133 -3.77 6.74 -2.05
N MET A 134 -3.37 7.88 -2.62
CA MET A 134 -3.74 9.21 -2.12
C MET A 134 -5.25 9.40 -2.09
N ASN A 135 -5.94 9.13 -3.20
CA ASN A 135 -7.40 9.32 -3.28
C ASN A 135 -8.14 8.40 -2.29
N ALA A 136 -7.67 7.18 -2.13
CA ALA A 136 -8.28 6.21 -1.22
C ALA A 136 -8.16 6.63 0.25
N LEU A 137 -7.02 7.17 0.66
CA LEU A 137 -6.70 7.41 2.07
C LEU A 137 -6.75 8.89 2.48
N ILE A 138 -6.67 9.82 1.55
CA ILE A 138 -6.77 11.26 1.83
C ILE A 138 -8.08 11.83 1.31
N GLY A 139 -8.41 11.59 0.03
CA GLY A 139 -9.65 12.07 -0.58
C GLY A 139 -9.56 12.24 -2.08
N ASN A 140 -10.72 12.21 -2.75
CA ASN A 140 -10.82 12.32 -4.21
C ASN A 140 -10.72 13.76 -4.73
N ASP A 141 -10.80 14.75 -3.84
CA ASP A 141 -10.78 16.17 -4.15
C ASP A 141 -9.36 16.77 -4.18
N VAL A 142 -8.34 15.96 -3.93
CA VAL A 142 -6.94 16.39 -3.94
C VAL A 142 -6.23 15.96 -5.22
N VAL A 143 -5.26 16.78 -5.64
CA VAL A 143 -4.44 16.54 -6.85
C VAL A 143 -3.01 16.29 -6.42
N ILE A 144 -2.44 15.18 -6.88
CA ILE A 144 -1.11 14.72 -6.44
C ILE A 144 0.00 15.75 -6.71
N SER A 145 -0.05 16.45 -7.83
CA SER A 145 0.94 17.49 -8.16
C SER A 145 0.94 18.68 -7.19
N LYS A 146 -0.18 18.89 -6.48
CA LYS A 146 -0.32 19.97 -5.50
C LYS A 146 0.02 19.56 -4.09
N VAL A 147 -0.20 18.29 -3.72
CA VAL A 147 -0.04 17.83 -2.33
C VAL A 147 1.23 17.01 -2.12
N ARG A 148 1.85 16.47 -3.18
CA ARG A 148 3.04 15.66 -3.02
C ARG A 148 4.17 16.46 -2.34
N GLY A 149 4.90 15.77 -1.47
CA GLY A 149 5.97 16.37 -0.70
C GLY A 149 5.52 17.22 0.48
N GLN A 150 4.21 17.36 0.70
CA GLN A 150 3.66 18.06 1.86
C GLN A 150 3.22 17.06 2.94
N TRP A 151 3.48 17.40 4.20
CA TRP A 151 3.07 16.59 5.33
C TRP A 151 1.61 16.84 5.68
N ILE A 152 0.86 15.75 5.87
CA ILE A 152 -0.55 15.77 6.27
C ILE A 152 -0.70 14.85 7.48
N GLU A 153 -1.27 15.36 8.57
CA GLU A 153 -1.57 14.54 9.74
C GLU A 153 -2.90 13.81 9.55
N LYS A 154 -2.91 12.51 9.81
CA LYS A 154 -4.09 11.64 9.68
C LYS A 154 -4.21 10.68 10.85
N GLU A 155 -5.45 10.27 11.11
CA GLU A 155 -5.75 9.23 12.09
C GLU A 155 -6.37 8.01 11.41
N PHE A 156 -5.89 6.82 11.78
CA PHE A 156 -6.44 5.54 11.38
C PHE A 156 -6.76 4.75 12.65
N GLY A 157 -8.04 4.72 13.04
CA GLY A 157 -8.41 4.20 14.35
C GLY A 157 -7.69 4.97 15.44
N LYS A 158 -6.90 4.27 16.27
CA LYS A 158 -6.11 4.88 17.35
C LYS A 158 -4.71 5.35 16.89
N CYS A 159 -4.35 5.10 15.65
CA CYS A 159 -3.04 5.47 15.11
C CYS A 159 -3.07 6.89 14.55
N LYS A 160 -2.16 7.73 15.03
CA LYS A 160 -1.87 9.05 14.44
C LYS A 160 -0.58 8.94 13.65
N THR A 161 -0.62 9.35 12.40
CA THR A 161 0.54 9.23 11.50
C THR A 161 0.71 10.49 10.66
N SER A 162 1.96 10.81 10.36
CA SER A 162 2.31 11.87 9.41
C SER A 162 2.38 11.25 8.02
N VAL A 163 1.52 11.73 7.12
CA VAL A 163 1.38 11.21 5.77
C VAL A 163 2.09 12.11 4.79
N ILE A 164 2.85 11.51 3.88
CA ILE A 164 3.43 12.19 2.73
C ILE A 164 3.08 11.41 1.46
N VAL A 165 2.74 12.14 0.40
CA VAL A 165 2.40 11.57 -0.90
C VAL A 165 3.54 11.79 -1.87
N THR A 166 3.89 10.77 -2.64
CA THR A 166 4.85 10.87 -3.74
C THR A 166 4.32 10.16 -4.98
N PHE A 167 4.96 10.37 -6.11
CA PHE A 167 4.60 9.64 -7.32
C PHE A 167 4.87 8.15 -7.18
N HIS A 168 4.00 7.34 -7.78
CA HIS A 168 4.24 5.90 -7.88
C HIS A 168 5.50 5.63 -8.71
N PRO A 169 6.37 4.67 -8.30
CA PRO A 169 7.57 4.34 -9.08
C PRO A 169 7.29 4.03 -10.55
N ALA A 170 6.19 3.35 -10.87
CA ALA A 170 5.79 3.08 -12.26
C ALA A 170 5.53 4.36 -13.06
N PHE A 171 4.95 5.40 -12.44
CA PHE A 171 4.77 6.70 -13.07
C PHE A 171 6.12 7.35 -13.38
N LEU A 172 7.07 7.30 -12.45
CA LEU A 172 8.40 7.86 -12.62
C LEU A 172 9.21 7.14 -13.71
N MET A 173 8.91 5.88 -13.98
CA MET A 173 9.50 5.13 -15.10
C MET A 173 8.98 5.62 -16.44
N ARG A 174 7.68 5.99 -16.51
CA ARG A 174 7.07 6.55 -17.73
C ARG A 174 7.39 8.04 -17.91
N GLN A 175 7.63 8.76 -16.82
CA GLN A 175 7.92 10.20 -16.79
C GLN A 175 9.22 10.46 -16.01
N PRO A 176 10.41 10.09 -16.58
CA PRO A 176 11.68 10.16 -15.83
C PRO A 176 12.07 11.58 -15.37
N THR A 177 11.62 12.61 -16.07
CA THR A 177 11.90 14.01 -15.70
C THR A 177 11.29 14.39 -14.36
N GLN A 178 10.20 13.74 -13.95
CA GLN A 178 9.54 14.01 -12.67
C GLN A 178 10.33 13.50 -11.45
N LYS A 179 11.39 12.73 -11.65
CA LYS A 179 12.28 12.29 -10.56
C LYS A 179 13.05 13.44 -9.92
N LYS A 180 13.20 14.54 -10.65
CA LYS A 180 13.99 15.70 -10.22
C LYS A 180 13.21 16.73 -9.41
N LEU A 181 11.91 16.53 -9.26
CA LEU A 181 11.02 17.50 -8.61
C LEU A 181 10.69 17.11 -7.17
#